data_9019cbc0fb0d5db1599c57eede917c21
#
_entry.id   9019cbc0fb0d5db1599c57eede917c21
#
_cell.length_a   1.000
_cell.length_b   1.000
_cell.length_c   1.000
_cell.angle_alpha   90.00
_cell.angle_beta   90.00
_cell.angle_gamma   90.00
#
_symmetry.space_group_name_H-M   'P 1'
#
loop_
_entity.id
_entity.type
_entity.pdbx_description
1 polymer ?
#
loop_
_entity_poly.entity_id
_entity_poly.type
_entity_poly.pdbx_seq_one_letter_code
_entity_poly.pdbx_strand_id
1 'polypeptide(L)'
;MIRFGFNEQRSFGEGDVPLNRKVIIVEGYLASGKSTFALQLSKRLKVPYLIKDTFKSALCKSIPISSRAESSLYSAATFDAMMYVMQREFEAGRSIIIEGNFVPAGVKKVDEAGVIRQLIDQYGYTPLTFKFSADTRVLFERFVAREGTPEREDANRIGFDIPYALFDRWCRNLDAFDVGGEVIPVDTTDFARVDFDAHIEYARRFIGQTE
;
A
#
# COMPACT_ATOMS: atom_id res chain seq x y z
N MET A 1 -13.24 12.26 13.17
CA MET A 1 -14.12 11.18 12.71
C MET A 1 -14.88 11.71 11.51
N ILE A 2 -14.33 11.51 10.31
CA ILE A 2 -14.98 11.93 9.07
C ILE A 2 -16.06 10.89 8.80
N ARG A 3 -17.32 11.27 8.97
CA ARG A 3 -18.44 10.47 8.47
C ARG A 3 -18.51 10.70 6.96
N PHE A 4 -18.02 9.72 6.19
CA PHE A 4 -18.40 9.65 4.79
C PHE A 4 -19.90 9.38 4.76
N GLY A 5 -20.67 10.36 4.25
CA GLY A 5 -22.10 10.22 4.10
C GLY A 5 -22.40 9.12 3.08
N PHE A 6 -22.78 7.96 3.59
CA PHE A 6 -23.23 6.85 2.77
C PHE A 6 -24.73 6.99 2.57
N ASN A 7 -25.15 7.28 1.36
CA ASN A 7 -26.53 7.03 0.97
C ASN A 7 -26.59 6.52 -0.48
N GLU A 8 -27.43 5.51 -0.64
CA GLU A 8 -27.89 4.81 -1.82
C GLU A 8 -27.13 3.54 -2.22
N GLN A 9 -27.67 2.41 -1.76
CA GLN A 9 -27.55 1.12 -2.43
C GLN A 9 -28.12 1.26 -3.85
N ARG A 10 -27.24 1.45 -4.84
CA ARG A 10 -27.64 1.28 -6.24
C ARG A 10 -27.83 -0.22 -6.48
N SER A 11 -29.07 -0.65 -6.67
CA SER A 11 -29.38 -1.93 -7.29
C SER A 11 -28.85 -1.90 -8.73
N PHE A 12 -27.87 -2.73 -9.02
CA PHE A 12 -27.34 -2.90 -10.37
C PHE A 12 -28.37 -3.68 -11.20
N GLY A 13 -28.68 -3.19 -12.42
CA GLY A 13 -29.59 -3.81 -13.33
C GLY A 13 -29.05 -5.15 -13.87
N GLU A 14 -29.95 -6.10 -14.13
CA GLU A 14 -29.63 -7.35 -14.85
C GLU A 14 -29.14 -7.00 -16.26
N GLY A 15 -27.81 -7.17 -16.49
CA GLY A 15 -27.20 -6.94 -17.81
C GLY A 15 -25.78 -6.44 -17.78
N ASP A 16 -25.23 -6.08 -16.61
CA ASP A 16 -23.84 -5.65 -16.50
C ASP A 16 -22.89 -6.84 -16.65
N VAL A 17 -21.89 -6.68 -17.55
CA VAL A 17 -20.72 -7.55 -17.61
C VAL A 17 -20.17 -7.70 -16.18
N PRO A 18 -19.86 -8.92 -15.69
CA PRO A 18 -19.33 -9.09 -14.35
C PRO A 18 -18.11 -8.20 -14.18
N LEU A 19 -18.26 -7.11 -13.47
CA LEU A 19 -17.18 -6.19 -13.16
C LEU A 19 -16.12 -6.99 -12.39
N ASN A 20 -14.92 -7.05 -12.93
CA ASN A 20 -13.81 -7.78 -12.31
C ASN A 20 -13.32 -6.97 -11.10
N ARG A 21 -14.09 -7.02 -10.01
CA ARG A 21 -13.88 -6.24 -8.78
C ARG A 21 -12.70 -6.78 -8.00
N LYS A 22 -11.49 -6.46 -8.47
CA LYS A 22 -10.23 -6.92 -7.91
C LYS A 22 -9.39 -5.73 -7.43
N VAL A 23 -8.78 -5.89 -6.27
CA VAL A 23 -7.81 -4.94 -5.73
C VAL A 23 -6.52 -5.66 -5.38
N ILE A 24 -5.39 -5.08 -5.77
CA ILE A 24 -4.07 -5.60 -5.42
C ILE A 24 -3.46 -4.70 -4.37
N ILE A 25 -2.99 -5.31 -3.29
CA ILE A 25 -2.36 -4.62 -2.17
C ILE A 25 -0.92 -5.08 -2.10
N VAL A 26 0.02 -4.14 -2.09
CA VAL A 26 1.44 -4.40 -1.89
C VAL A 26 1.83 -3.81 -0.54
N GLU A 27 2.03 -4.67 0.42
CA GLU A 27 2.19 -4.32 1.83
C GLU A 27 3.44 -5.00 2.41
N GLY A 28 3.90 -4.59 3.57
CA GLY A 28 4.95 -5.26 4.33
C GLY A 28 6.10 -4.33 4.74
N TYR A 29 7.23 -4.92 5.07
CA TYR A 29 8.33 -4.29 5.76
C TYR A 29 8.96 -3.12 4.99
N LEU A 30 9.53 -2.17 5.74
CA LEU A 30 10.24 -1.02 5.18
C LEU A 30 11.47 -1.50 4.37
N ALA A 31 11.80 -0.77 3.32
CA ALA A 31 12.97 -1.05 2.47
C ALA A 31 12.96 -2.40 1.74
N SER A 32 11.83 -3.10 1.66
CA SER A 32 11.70 -4.42 1.04
C SER A 32 11.47 -4.40 -0.49
N GLY A 33 11.43 -3.24 -1.15
CA GLY A 33 11.27 -3.14 -2.60
C GLY A 33 9.82 -3.03 -3.11
N LYS A 34 8.84 -2.92 -2.22
CA LYS A 34 7.41 -2.83 -2.53
C LYS A 34 7.06 -1.81 -3.62
N SER A 35 7.56 -0.58 -3.48
CA SER A 35 7.21 0.52 -4.40
C SER A 35 7.70 0.25 -5.83
N THR A 36 8.88 -0.35 -5.98
CA THR A 36 9.40 -0.80 -7.28
C THR A 36 8.51 -1.87 -7.89
N PHE A 37 8.10 -2.86 -7.09
CA PHE A 37 7.20 -3.93 -7.55
C PHE A 37 5.81 -3.38 -7.91
N ALA A 38 5.21 -2.52 -7.10
CA ALA A 38 3.91 -1.90 -7.40
C ALA A 38 3.94 -1.10 -8.71
N LEU A 39 5.03 -0.36 -8.98
CA LEU A 39 5.23 0.33 -10.24
C LEU A 39 5.34 -0.64 -11.43
N GLN A 40 6.07 -1.75 -11.27
CA GLN A 40 6.18 -2.79 -12.31
C GLN A 40 4.83 -3.46 -12.58
N LEU A 41 4.09 -3.82 -11.54
CA LEU A 41 2.72 -4.33 -11.64
C LEU A 41 1.83 -3.38 -12.45
N SER A 42 1.79 -2.10 -12.07
CA SER A 42 0.97 -1.10 -12.76
C SER A 42 1.32 -0.99 -14.24
N LYS A 43 2.62 -0.93 -14.57
CA LYS A 43 3.09 -0.85 -15.96
C LYS A 43 2.70 -2.08 -16.80
N ARG A 44 2.82 -3.28 -16.22
CA ARG A 44 2.57 -4.56 -16.89
C ARG A 44 1.08 -4.86 -17.02
N LEU A 45 0.30 -4.52 -15.99
CA LEU A 45 -1.15 -4.79 -15.94
C LEU A 45 -2.00 -3.63 -16.47
N LYS A 46 -1.42 -2.43 -16.68
CA LYS A 46 -2.15 -1.21 -17.05
C LYS A 46 -3.25 -0.84 -16.04
N VAL A 47 -3.00 -1.11 -14.78
CA VAL A 47 -3.90 -0.81 -13.66
C VAL A 47 -3.38 0.41 -12.90
N PRO A 48 -4.21 1.38 -12.53
CA PRO A 48 -3.82 2.50 -11.69
C PRO A 48 -3.18 2.05 -10.39
N TYR A 49 -2.21 2.82 -9.89
CA TYR A 49 -1.55 2.52 -8.64
C TYR A 49 -1.37 3.76 -7.76
N LEU A 50 -1.40 3.55 -6.45
CA LEU A 50 -1.13 4.57 -5.45
C LEU A 50 -0.06 4.05 -4.48
N ILE A 51 1.05 4.79 -4.38
CA ILE A 51 2.13 4.54 -3.42
C ILE A 51 2.05 5.58 -2.31
N LYS A 52 1.83 5.13 -1.07
CA LYS A 52 1.58 6.01 0.08
C LYS A 52 2.71 7.02 0.31
N ASP A 53 3.96 6.56 0.30
CA ASP A 53 5.11 7.44 0.56
C ASP A 53 5.32 8.45 -0.57
N THR A 54 5.17 8.04 -1.83
CA THR A 54 5.29 8.95 -2.98
C THR A 54 4.16 9.98 -3.00
N PHE A 55 2.94 9.57 -2.65
CA PHE A 55 1.81 10.48 -2.55
C PHE A 55 2.02 11.51 -1.43
N LYS A 56 2.49 11.06 -0.27
CA LYS A 56 2.89 11.95 0.82
C LYS A 56 3.97 12.94 0.38
N SER A 57 5.01 12.47 -0.31
CA SER A 57 6.08 13.33 -0.83
C SER A 57 5.55 14.39 -1.80
N ALA A 58 4.58 14.05 -2.63
CA ALA A 58 3.94 15.00 -3.54
C ALA A 58 3.18 16.12 -2.78
N LEU A 59 2.47 15.78 -1.70
CA LEU A 59 1.82 16.76 -0.83
C LEU A 59 2.83 17.67 -0.12
N CYS A 60 3.96 17.12 0.31
CA CYS A 60 4.99 17.86 1.05
C CYS A 60 5.80 18.83 0.17
N LYS A 61 5.72 18.73 -1.17
CA LYS A 61 6.29 19.76 -2.06
C LYS A 61 5.68 21.15 -1.85
N SER A 62 4.39 21.20 -1.52
CA SER A 62 3.67 22.46 -1.27
C SER A 62 3.62 22.85 0.20
N ILE A 63 3.82 21.88 1.09
CA ILE A 63 3.66 22.08 2.54
C ILE A 63 4.84 21.39 3.23
N PRO A 64 5.92 22.16 3.53
CA PRO A 64 7.11 21.58 4.17
C PRO A 64 6.80 20.96 5.53
N ILE A 65 7.44 19.86 5.84
CA ILE A 65 7.35 19.18 7.14
C ILE A 65 8.56 19.59 7.99
N SER A 66 8.30 20.09 9.18
CA SER A 66 9.33 20.53 10.12
C SER A 66 9.49 19.59 11.33
N SER A 67 8.54 18.68 11.55
CA SER A 67 8.53 17.81 12.73
C SER A 67 7.95 16.42 12.44
N ARG A 68 8.26 15.48 13.32
CA ARG A 68 7.71 14.13 13.27
C ARG A 68 6.18 14.12 13.47
N ALA A 69 5.67 15.03 14.28
CA ALA A 69 4.23 15.17 14.51
C ALA A 69 3.52 15.58 13.22
N GLU A 70 4.06 16.57 12.50
CA GLU A 70 3.57 16.98 11.20
C GLU A 70 3.67 15.84 10.17
N SER A 71 4.80 15.16 10.10
CA SER A 71 4.98 13.99 9.23
C SER A 71 3.92 12.91 9.48
N SER A 72 3.54 12.69 10.74
CA SER A 72 2.48 11.73 11.10
C SER A 72 1.10 12.23 10.65
N LEU A 73 0.82 13.52 10.78
CA LEU A 73 -0.44 14.14 10.33
C LEU A 73 -0.58 14.02 8.81
N TYR A 74 0.49 14.34 8.05
CA TYR A 74 0.48 14.19 6.59
C TYR A 74 0.36 12.72 6.16
N SER A 75 0.94 11.79 6.91
CA SER A 75 0.76 10.36 6.64
C SER A 75 -0.71 9.94 6.78
N ALA A 76 -1.42 10.46 7.77
CA ALA A 76 -2.85 10.22 7.93
C ALA A 76 -3.67 10.88 6.80
N ALA A 77 -3.41 12.15 6.48
CA ALA A 77 -4.09 12.85 5.38
C ALA A 77 -3.84 12.16 4.02
N THR A 78 -2.62 11.66 3.80
CA THR A 78 -2.30 10.87 2.60
C THR A 78 -3.13 9.59 2.55
N PHE A 79 -3.24 8.89 3.66
CA PHE A 79 -4.05 7.67 3.73
C PHE A 79 -5.52 7.96 3.41
N ASP A 80 -6.10 9.00 4.01
CA ASP A 80 -7.49 9.41 3.74
C ASP A 80 -7.70 9.75 2.25
N ALA A 81 -6.75 10.47 1.64
CA ALA A 81 -6.80 10.80 0.22
C ALA A 81 -6.69 9.56 -0.68
N MET A 82 -5.82 8.59 -0.32
CA MET A 82 -5.72 7.32 -1.03
C MET A 82 -7.02 6.52 -0.94
N MET A 83 -7.66 6.46 0.23
CA MET A 83 -8.94 5.77 0.42
C MET A 83 -10.05 6.44 -0.38
N TYR A 84 -10.06 7.76 -0.47
CA TYR A 84 -10.99 8.49 -1.33
C TYR A 84 -10.82 8.09 -2.81
N VAL A 85 -9.58 8.05 -3.33
CA VAL A 85 -9.33 7.63 -4.72
C VAL A 85 -9.72 6.17 -4.93
N MET A 86 -9.31 5.27 -4.02
CA MET A 86 -9.67 3.85 -4.06
C MET A 86 -11.20 3.67 -4.12
N GLN A 87 -11.95 4.42 -3.32
CA GLN A 87 -13.40 4.40 -3.34
C GLN A 87 -13.96 4.82 -4.71
N ARG A 88 -13.41 5.88 -5.34
CA ARG A 88 -13.86 6.32 -6.69
C ARG A 88 -13.57 5.26 -7.76
N GLU A 89 -12.43 4.57 -7.68
CA GLU A 89 -12.13 3.45 -8.57
C GLU A 89 -13.12 2.28 -8.36
N PHE A 90 -13.46 1.98 -7.11
CA PHE A 90 -14.42 0.94 -6.78
C PHE A 90 -15.84 1.26 -7.28
N GLU A 91 -16.28 2.50 -7.14
CA GLU A 91 -17.57 2.95 -7.68
C GLU A 91 -17.63 2.86 -9.21
N ALA A 92 -16.49 3.06 -9.86
CA ALA A 92 -16.37 2.91 -11.30
C ALA A 92 -16.16 1.44 -11.74
N GLY A 93 -16.12 0.49 -10.81
CA GLY A 93 -15.89 -0.93 -11.09
C GLY A 93 -14.49 -1.26 -11.59
N ARG A 94 -13.49 -0.40 -11.32
CA ARG A 94 -12.13 -0.56 -11.82
C ARG A 94 -11.22 -1.16 -10.76
N SER A 95 -10.28 -2.00 -11.20
CA SER A 95 -9.20 -2.51 -10.36
C SER A 95 -8.18 -1.40 -10.06
N ILE A 96 -7.57 -1.45 -8.87
CA ILE A 96 -6.50 -0.54 -8.45
C ILE A 96 -5.44 -1.31 -7.67
N ILE A 97 -4.20 -0.81 -7.73
CA ILE A 97 -3.08 -1.28 -6.91
C ILE A 97 -2.82 -0.21 -5.84
N ILE A 98 -2.78 -0.61 -4.58
CA ILE A 98 -2.36 0.27 -3.48
C ILE A 98 -1.09 -0.29 -2.84
N GLU A 99 -0.16 0.59 -2.51
CA GLU A 99 1.10 0.23 -1.83
C GLU A 99 1.32 1.12 -0.61
N GLY A 100 1.76 0.50 0.48
CA GLY A 100 2.13 1.23 1.69
C GLY A 100 2.45 0.32 2.86
N ASN A 101 2.95 0.95 3.92
CA ASN A 101 3.06 0.34 5.24
C ASN A 101 1.76 0.63 5.99
N PHE A 102 0.72 -0.16 5.69
CA PHE A 102 -0.59 0.02 6.30
C PHE A 102 -0.61 -0.62 7.68
N VAL A 103 -0.82 0.19 8.71
CA VAL A 103 -0.78 -0.28 10.09
C VAL A 103 -2.10 -0.87 10.53
N PRO A 104 -2.08 -2.05 11.19
CA PRO A 104 -3.27 -2.65 11.77
C PRO A 104 -3.68 -1.95 13.08
N ALA A 105 -4.82 -2.37 13.62
CA ALA A 105 -5.31 -1.92 14.93
C ALA A 105 -4.26 -2.06 16.04
N GLY A 106 -4.27 -1.11 16.96
CA GLY A 106 -3.38 -1.11 18.12
C GLY A 106 -1.97 -0.55 17.89
N VAL A 107 -1.58 -0.30 16.65
CA VAL A 107 -0.26 0.28 16.31
C VAL A 107 -0.31 1.81 16.26
N LYS A 108 -1.34 2.36 15.64
CA LYS A 108 -1.61 3.78 15.57
C LYS A 108 -3.06 4.08 16.01
N LYS A 109 -3.41 5.35 16.07
CA LYS A 109 -4.77 5.80 16.38
C LYS A 109 -5.79 5.33 15.32
N VAL A 110 -5.37 5.19 14.07
CA VAL A 110 -6.20 4.72 12.96
C VAL A 110 -5.81 3.30 12.60
N ASP A 111 -6.78 2.41 12.51
CA ASP A 111 -6.65 1.07 11.95
C ASP A 111 -6.74 1.16 10.42
N GLU A 112 -5.60 1.34 9.76
CA GLU A 112 -5.55 1.48 8.31
C GLU A 112 -5.99 0.18 7.61
N ALA A 113 -5.64 -0.99 8.15
CA ALA A 113 -6.06 -2.28 7.62
C ALA A 113 -7.59 -2.46 7.71
N GLY A 114 -8.19 -2.10 8.85
CA GLY A 114 -9.64 -2.16 9.03
C GLY A 114 -10.41 -1.24 8.09
N VAL A 115 -9.88 -0.02 7.82
CA VAL A 115 -10.50 0.89 6.84
C VAL A 115 -10.45 0.33 5.42
N ILE A 116 -9.31 -0.24 5.00
CA ILE A 116 -9.17 -0.89 3.69
C ILE A 116 -10.14 -2.05 3.58
N ARG A 117 -10.20 -2.94 4.59
CA ARG A 117 -11.13 -4.07 4.63
C ARG A 117 -12.58 -3.61 4.50
N GLN A 118 -12.98 -2.59 5.26
CA GLN A 118 -14.34 -2.06 5.19
C GLN A 118 -14.73 -1.59 3.80
N LEU A 119 -13.83 -0.91 3.06
CA LEU A 119 -14.09 -0.50 1.68
C LEU A 119 -14.20 -1.71 0.75
N ILE A 120 -13.32 -2.71 0.89
CA ILE A 120 -13.35 -3.95 0.11
C ILE A 120 -14.69 -4.64 0.27
N ASP A 121 -15.14 -4.84 1.52
CA ASP A 121 -16.40 -5.50 1.85
C ASP A 121 -17.61 -4.72 1.31
N GLN A 122 -17.60 -3.40 1.52
CA GLN A 122 -18.69 -2.52 1.11
C GLN A 122 -18.94 -2.54 -0.40
N TYR A 123 -17.87 -2.60 -1.20
CA TYR A 123 -17.98 -2.58 -2.67
C TYR A 123 -17.90 -3.98 -3.31
N GLY A 124 -17.79 -5.04 -2.51
CA GLY A 124 -17.73 -6.42 -2.96
C GLY A 124 -16.48 -6.71 -3.81
N TYR A 125 -15.33 -6.14 -3.45
CA TYR A 125 -14.06 -6.40 -4.09
C TYR A 125 -13.38 -7.65 -3.51
N THR A 126 -12.60 -8.33 -4.32
CA THR A 126 -11.73 -9.43 -3.88
C THR A 126 -10.30 -8.90 -3.78
N PRO A 127 -9.65 -8.93 -2.62
CA PRO A 127 -8.27 -8.51 -2.47
C PRO A 127 -7.27 -9.63 -2.78
N LEU A 128 -6.13 -9.24 -3.35
CA LEU A 128 -4.89 -10.01 -3.41
C LEU A 128 -3.79 -9.18 -2.75
N THR A 129 -3.16 -9.73 -1.71
CA THR A 129 -2.08 -9.05 -0.99
C THR A 129 -0.73 -9.70 -1.30
N PHE A 130 0.22 -8.94 -1.84
CA PHE A 130 1.63 -9.29 -1.83
C PHE A 130 2.25 -8.77 -0.55
N LYS A 131 2.61 -9.68 0.36
CA LYS A 131 3.16 -9.36 1.68
C LYS A 131 4.67 -9.46 1.67
N PHE A 132 5.34 -8.32 1.61
CA PHE A 132 6.79 -8.21 1.51
C PHE A 132 7.45 -8.28 2.88
N SER A 133 8.41 -9.19 3.03
CA SER A 133 9.26 -9.30 4.21
C SER A 133 10.71 -9.54 3.80
N ALA A 134 11.63 -9.45 4.74
CA ALA A 134 13.01 -9.89 4.64
C ALA A 134 13.65 -9.93 6.03
N ASP A 135 14.88 -10.43 6.13
CA ASP A 135 15.69 -10.24 7.33
C ASP A 135 15.77 -8.75 7.68
N THR A 136 15.37 -8.38 8.90
CA THR A 136 15.26 -6.98 9.29
C THR A 136 16.61 -6.26 9.38
N ARG A 137 17.73 -6.98 9.54
CA ARG A 137 19.07 -6.38 9.48
C ARG A 137 19.42 -6.01 8.05
N VAL A 138 19.16 -6.90 7.10
CA VAL A 138 19.32 -6.61 5.66
C VAL A 138 18.48 -5.41 5.25
N LEU A 139 17.22 -5.35 5.72
CA LEU A 139 16.35 -4.22 5.45
C LEU A 139 16.84 -2.92 6.09
N PHE A 140 17.38 -3.00 7.29
CA PHE A 140 17.93 -1.83 7.97
C PHE A 140 19.16 -1.26 7.24
N GLU A 141 20.06 -2.11 6.76
CA GLU A 141 21.19 -1.70 5.92
C GLU A 141 20.70 -1.00 4.63
N ARG A 142 19.71 -1.57 3.95
CA ARG A 142 19.06 -0.95 2.77
C ARG A 142 18.38 0.37 3.10
N PHE A 143 17.77 0.44 4.29
CA PHE A 143 17.10 1.64 4.76
C PHE A 143 18.11 2.77 5.00
N VAL A 144 19.21 2.49 5.69
CA VAL A 144 20.28 3.47 5.95
C VAL A 144 20.99 3.88 4.65
N ALA A 145 21.29 2.93 3.77
CA ALA A 145 21.95 3.22 2.49
C ALA A 145 21.18 4.18 1.59
N ARG A 146 19.85 4.28 1.76
CA ARG A 146 19.00 5.21 1.02
C ARG A 146 18.87 6.60 1.67
N GLU A 147 19.41 6.79 2.88
CA GLU A 147 19.46 8.11 3.49
C GLU A 147 20.31 9.06 2.64
N GLY A 148 19.77 10.23 2.35
CA GLY A 148 20.44 11.24 1.51
C GLY A 148 20.35 11.03 0.01
N THR A 149 19.67 9.97 -0.47
CA THR A 149 19.37 9.82 -1.91
C THR A 149 18.13 10.63 -2.33
N PRO A 150 18.02 11.03 -3.62
CA PRO A 150 16.83 11.73 -4.13
C PRO A 150 15.53 10.94 -3.99
N GLU A 151 15.61 9.61 -3.85
CA GLU A 151 14.46 8.73 -3.64
C GLU A 151 13.78 8.94 -2.28
N ARG A 152 14.51 9.49 -1.31
CA ARG A 152 14.02 9.92 -0.01
C ARG A 152 13.87 11.43 0.02
N GLU A 153 12.98 11.93 -0.79
CA GLU A 153 12.62 13.35 -0.82
C GLU A 153 12.18 13.90 0.56
N ASP A 154 12.15 15.20 0.69
CA ASP A 154 12.00 15.99 1.93
C ASP A 154 10.92 15.53 2.92
N ALA A 155 9.88 14.85 2.46
CA ALA A 155 8.80 14.32 3.29
C ALA A 155 9.25 13.22 4.29
N ASN A 156 10.35 12.55 4.00
CA ASN A 156 10.90 11.45 4.81
C ASN A 156 12.28 11.76 5.40
N ARG A 157 12.83 12.93 5.10
CA ARG A 157 14.10 13.46 5.63
C ARG A 157 13.95 14.03 7.03
N ILE A 158 13.32 13.34 7.92
CA ILE A 158 13.42 13.76 9.32
C ILE A 158 14.73 13.17 9.84
N GLY A 159 15.79 13.98 9.87
CA GLY A 159 17.15 13.61 10.26
C GLY A 159 17.25 12.98 11.66
N PHE A 160 16.90 11.71 11.73
CA PHE A 160 17.00 10.90 12.93
C PHE A 160 17.97 9.76 12.68
N ASP A 161 18.90 9.62 13.58
CA ASP A 161 19.49 8.32 13.86
C ASP A 161 18.38 7.39 14.35
N ILE A 162 17.86 6.56 13.44
CA ILE A 162 16.85 5.56 13.78
C ILE A 162 17.60 4.32 14.28
N PRO A 163 17.49 3.97 15.58
CA PRO A 163 18.10 2.75 16.07
C PRO A 163 17.49 1.52 15.41
N TYR A 164 18.32 0.49 15.17
CA TYR A 164 17.84 -0.78 14.60
C TYR A 164 16.63 -1.36 15.35
N ALA A 165 16.63 -1.33 16.67
CA ALA A 165 15.52 -1.84 17.47
C ALA A 165 14.18 -1.12 17.19
N LEU A 166 14.22 0.18 16.86
CA LEU A 166 13.03 0.93 16.48
C LEU A 166 12.58 0.56 15.07
N PHE A 167 13.50 0.40 14.14
CA PHE A 167 13.24 -0.05 12.78
C PHE A 167 12.61 -1.46 12.75
N ASP A 168 13.22 -2.42 13.47
CA ASP A 168 12.71 -3.78 13.59
C ASP A 168 11.27 -3.80 14.14
N ARG A 169 11.01 -3.02 15.19
CA ARG A 169 9.66 -2.87 15.73
C ARG A 169 8.67 -2.31 14.70
N TRP A 170 9.08 -1.33 13.89
CA TRP A 170 8.21 -0.81 12.82
C TRP A 170 7.88 -1.87 11.77
N CYS A 171 8.84 -2.71 11.40
CA CYS A 171 8.60 -3.82 10.49
C CYS A 171 7.59 -4.80 11.10
N ARG A 172 7.84 -5.27 12.32
CA ARG A 172 6.98 -6.26 13.00
C ARG A 172 5.57 -5.75 13.30
N ASN A 173 5.39 -4.44 13.45
CA ASN A 173 4.06 -3.85 13.59
C ASN A 173 3.15 -4.11 12.36
N LEU A 174 3.72 -4.52 11.23
CA LEU A 174 2.99 -4.81 10.00
C LEU A 174 2.61 -6.31 9.89
N ASP A 175 3.12 -7.18 10.77
CA ASP A 175 2.86 -8.62 10.69
C ASP A 175 1.38 -8.96 10.82
N ALA A 176 0.65 -8.19 11.61
CA ALA A 176 -0.78 -8.37 11.83
C ALA A 176 -1.67 -7.73 10.76
N PHE A 177 -1.09 -7.15 9.68
CA PHE A 177 -1.89 -6.65 8.57
C PHE A 177 -2.66 -7.77 7.90
N ASP A 178 -3.97 -7.62 7.85
CA ASP A 178 -4.89 -8.54 7.21
C ASP A 178 -6.15 -7.80 6.75
N VAL A 179 -6.49 -7.93 5.48
CA VAL A 179 -7.70 -7.38 4.87
C VAL A 179 -8.60 -8.47 4.27
N GLY A 180 -8.30 -9.72 4.58
CA GLY A 180 -8.93 -10.88 3.96
C GLY A 180 -8.37 -11.18 2.56
N GLY A 181 -8.95 -12.19 1.93
CA GLY A 181 -8.53 -12.65 0.61
C GLY A 181 -7.23 -13.43 0.61
N GLU A 182 -6.61 -13.50 -0.57
CA GLU A 182 -5.38 -14.26 -0.75
C GLU A 182 -4.15 -13.43 -0.40
N VAL A 183 -3.18 -14.05 0.27
CA VAL A 183 -1.91 -13.44 0.64
C VAL A 183 -0.76 -14.24 0.03
N ILE A 184 0.08 -13.57 -0.77
CA ILE A 184 1.31 -14.13 -1.33
C ILE A 184 2.49 -13.55 -0.56
N PRO A 185 3.23 -14.35 0.22
CA PRO A 185 4.44 -13.89 0.88
C PRO A 185 5.55 -13.68 -0.15
N VAL A 186 6.27 -12.56 -0.02
CA VAL A 186 7.42 -12.21 -0.87
C VAL A 186 8.61 -11.93 0.03
N ASP A 187 9.50 -12.91 0.18
CA ASP A 187 10.76 -12.74 0.91
C ASP A 187 11.81 -12.10 0.00
N THR A 188 12.22 -10.90 0.34
CA THR A 188 13.22 -10.13 -0.40
C THR A 188 14.57 -10.03 0.32
N THR A 189 14.86 -10.95 1.23
CA THR A 189 16.18 -11.05 1.88
C THR A 189 17.28 -11.11 0.82
N ASP A 190 17.07 -11.89 -0.22
CA ASP A 190 17.89 -11.93 -1.44
C ASP A 190 17.02 -11.64 -2.67
N PHE A 191 17.14 -10.45 -3.24
CA PHE A 191 16.36 -10.06 -4.43
C PHE A 191 16.62 -10.97 -5.65
N ALA A 192 17.80 -11.57 -5.76
CA ALA A 192 18.12 -12.45 -6.89
C ALA A 192 17.30 -13.74 -6.89
N ARG A 193 16.73 -14.11 -5.76
CA ARG A 193 15.89 -15.31 -5.61
C ARG A 193 14.41 -15.06 -5.81
N VAL A 194 14.00 -13.80 -5.95
CA VAL A 194 12.58 -13.46 -6.10
C VAL A 194 12.20 -13.49 -7.58
N ASP A 195 11.29 -14.38 -7.94
CA ASP A 195 10.70 -14.41 -9.27
C ASP A 195 9.56 -13.39 -9.37
N PHE A 196 9.92 -12.12 -9.61
CA PHE A 196 8.94 -11.04 -9.76
C PHE A 196 8.06 -11.22 -10.98
N ASP A 197 8.55 -11.85 -12.05
CA ASP A 197 7.75 -12.11 -13.25
C ASP A 197 6.64 -13.11 -12.96
N ALA A 198 6.92 -14.19 -12.22
CA ALA A 198 5.88 -15.12 -11.77
C ALA A 198 4.80 -14.44 -10.91
N HIS A 199 5.17 -13.53 -10.01
CA HIS A 199 4.22 -12.78 -9.21
C HIS A 199 3.36 -11.82 -10.06
N ILE A 200 3.94 -11.19 -11.09
CA ILE A 200 3.21 -10.33 -12.01
C ILE A 200 2.22 -11.16 -12.85
N GLU A 201 2.63 -12.30 -13.36
CA GLU A 201 1.73 -13.20 -14.12
C GLU A 201 0.61 -13.77 -13.24
N TYR A 202 0.91 -14.04 -11.98
CA TYR A 202 -0.13 -14.39 -11.01
C TYR A 202 -1.17 -13.27 -10.87
N ALA A 203 -0.72 -12.05 -10.66
CA ALA A 203 -1.58 -10.88 -10.54
C ALA A 203 -2.40 -10.63 -11.82
N ARG A 204 -1.81 -10.86 -13.01
CA ARG A 204 -2.50 -10.77 -14.30
C ARG A 204 -3.70 -11.71 -14.36
N ARG A 205 -3.48 -12.99 -14.03
CA ARG A 205 -4.57 -13.98 -13.98
C ARG A 205 -5.63 -13.63 -12.93
N PHE A 206 -5.18 -13.16 -11.76
CA PHE A 206 -6.08 -12.75 -10.69
C PHE A 206 -7.05 -11.64 -11.13
N ILE A 207 -6.60 -10.64 -11.88
CA ILE A 207 -7.46 -9.57 -12.40
C ILE A 207 -8.19 -9.96 -13.71
N GLY A 208 -8.09 -11.23 -14.15
CA GLY A 208 -8.78 -11.75 -15.33
C GLY A 208 -8.24 -11.22 -16.66
N GLN A 209 -7.00 -10.76 -16.73
CA GLN A 209 -6.33 -10.44 -18.00
C GLN A 209 -5.74 -11.72 -18.59
N THR A 210 -6.23 -12.13 -19.75
CA THR A 210 -5.58 -13.13 -20.62
C THR A 210 -4.48 -12.46 -21.45
N GLU A 211 -3.47 -13.25 -21.85
CA GLU A 211 -2.39 -12.77 -22.75
C GLU A 211 -2.92 -12.24 -24.07
#